data_8d287911bf2f287285ccc02993d22b68
#
_entry.id   8d287911bf2f287285ccc02993d22b68
#
_cell.length_a   1.000
_cell.length_b   1.000
_cell.length_c   1.000
_cell.angle_alpha   90.00
_cell.angle_beta   90.00
_cell.angle_gamma   90.00
#
_symmetry.space_group_name_H-M   'P 1'
#
loop_
_entity.id
_entity.type
_entity.pdbx_description
1 polymer ?
#
loop_
_entity_poly.entity_id
_entity_poly.type
_entity_poly.pdbx_seq_one_letter_code
_entity_poly.pdbx_strand_id
1 'polypeptide(L)'
;MVRQVFETTAEPSSTHEDRWQPRKARPPAILIIPALLVSALTLSPIAYLLLREGLSVQRFLHEISSPTTSNLILHSALLAFSVTFVCAILGIGLALLVVRTDLPYRRVWTVLFALPLGIPAFVSSYTWVAASYQLAPQATFLYGLRGAVLVLSLAVYPYIYLPVVAALRDLDPAQEEVA
;
A
#
# COMPACT_ATOMS: atom_id res chain seq x y z
N MET A 1 12.42 60.51 43.31
CA MET A 1 11.45 59.62 43.95
C MET A 1 10.47 59.00 42.94
N VAL A 2 10.97 58.48 41.82
CA VAL A 2 10.16 57.89 40.75
C VAL A 2 10.93 56.71 40.05
N ARG A 3 11.81 56.03 40.75
CA ARG A 3 12.68 54.98 40.14
C ARG A 3 12.58 53.60 40.80
N GLN A 4 11.51 53.34 41.56
CA GLN A 4 11.34 52.05 42.27
C GLN A 4 10.01 51.33 42.02
N VAL A 5 9.30 51.63 40.95
CA VAL A 5 8.00 50.98 40.69
C VAL A 5 8.02 49.99 39.55
N PHE A 6 9.16 49.77 38.86
CA PHE A 6 9.23 48.88 37.67
C PHE A 6 10.04 47.59 37.88
N GLU A 7 10.35 47.20 39.11
CA GLU A 7 11.17 45.98 39.36
C GLU A 7 10.39 44.83 40.04
N THR A 8 9.08 44.86 40.01
CA THR A 8 8.34 43.73 40.60
C THR A 8 7.26 43.29 39.64
N THR A 9 7.53 42.38 38.79
CA THR A 9 6.70 41.30 38.24
C THR A 9 7.29 40.71 36.95
N ALA A 10 8.52 40.24 36.99
CA ALA A 10 8.95 39.18 36.06
C ALA A 10 8.90 37.88 36.84
N GLU A 11 7.72 37.34 37.05
CA GLU A 11 7.61 35.92 37.34
C GLU A 11 8.11 35.15 36.10
N PRO A 12 9.08 34.24 36.27
CA PRO A 12 9.42 33.34 35.19
C PRO A 12 8.18 32.46 34.93
N SER A 13 7.48 32.73 33.83
CA SER A 13 6.48 31.84 33.31
C SER A 13 7.16 30.46 33.20
N SER A 14 6.90 29.59 34.16
CA SER A 14 7.16 28.16 34.05
C SER A 14 6.39 27.68 32.84
N THR A 15 7.03 27.74 31.69
CA THR A 15 6.61 26.96 30.54
C THR A 15 6.58 25.50 31.02
N HIS A 16 5.42 25.05 31.43
CA HIS A 16 5.08 23.65 31.48
C HIS A 16 5.20 23.13 30.03
N GLU A 17 6.45 22.90 29.60
CA GLU A 17 6.71 21.87 28.64
C GLU A 17 6.29 20.56 29.30
N ASP A 18 5.00 20.33 29.23
CA ASP A 18 4.42 19.05 29.53
C ASP A 18 5.02 18.07 28.50
N ARG A 19 6.26 17.60 28.81
CA ARG A 19 6.91 16.56 28.04
C ARG A 19 5.98 15.37 28.06
N TRP A 20 5.22 15.26 26.99
CA TRP A 20 4.44 14.08 26.71
C TRP A 20 5.38 12.88 26.64
N GLN A 21 5.69 12.31 27.80
CA GLN A 21 6.46 11.06 27.88
C GLN A 21 5.47 9.95 27.62
N PRO A 22 5.60 9.21 26.51
CA PRO A 22 4.76 8.05 26.30
C PRO A 22 5.03 7.09 27.47
N ARG A 23 4.05 6.96 28.37
CA ARG A 23 4.09 5.95 29.42
C ARG A 23 4.31 4.64 28.71
N LYS A 24 5.44 3.98 28.95
CA LYS A 24 5.71 2.59 28.58
C LYS A 24 4.75 1.71 29.42
N ALA A 25 3.48 1.76 29.07
CA ALA A 25 2.49 0.87 29.64
C ALA A 25 2.88 -0.54 29.16
N ARG A 26 3.25 -1.39 30.10
CA ARG A 26 3.44 -2.82 29.79
C ARG A 26 2.10 -3.32 29.28
N PRO A 27 2.06 -3.97 28.09
CA PRO A 27 0.80 -4.48 27.56
C PRO A 27 0.17 -5.43 28.60
N PRO A 28 -1.12 -5.31 28.88
CA PRO A 28 -1.78 -6.20 29.83
C PRO A 28 -1.62 -7.63 29.36
N ALA A 29 -1.30 -8.54 30.29
CA ALA A 29 -1.03 -9.94 29.98
C ALA A 29 -2.16 -10.61 29.18
N ILE A 30 -3.38 -10.12 29.33
CA ILE A 30 -4.56 -10.60 28.60
C ILE A 30 -4.46 -10.38 27.07
N LEU A 31 -3.68 -9.40 26.62
CA LEU A 31 -3.45 -9.15 25.18
C LEU A 31 -2.25 -9.94 24.64
N ILE A 32 -1.35 -10.41 25.50
CA ILE A 32 -0.16 -11.14 25.07
C ILE A 32 -0.55 -12.53 24.55
N ILE A 33 -1.47 -13.22 25.23
CA ILE A 33 -1.90 -14.57 24.85
C ILE A 33 -2.52 -14.60 23.44
N PRO A 34 -3.54 -13.79 23.09
CA PRO A 34 -4.09 -13.78 21.76
C PRO A 34 -3.08 -13.27 20.71
N ALA A 35 -2.22 -12.33 21.06
CA ALA A 35 -1.17 -11.86 20.15
C ALA A 35 -0.16 -12.96 19.82
N LEU A 36 0.29 -13.74 20.81
CA LEU A 36 1.17 -14.89 20.58
C LEU A 36 0.48 -15.96 19.75
N LEU A 37 -0.80 -16.24 20.01
CA LEU A 37 -1.56 -17.24 19.27
C LEU A 37 -1.71 -16.85 17.81
N VAL A 38 -2.08 -15.61 17.53
CA VAL A 38 -2.17 -15.08 16.16
C VAL A 38 -0.80 -15.10 15.48
N SER A 39 0.26 -14.68 16.19
CA SER A 39 1.63 -14.71 15.66
C SER A 39 2.08 -16.14 15.33
N ALA A 40 1.83 -17.10 16.22
CA ALA A 40 2.16 -18.51 15.99
C ALA A 40 1.39 -19.08 14.80
N LEU A 41 0.10 -18.76 14.68
CA LEU A 41 -0.73 -19.19 13.55
C LEU A 41 -0.22 -18.59 12.23
N THR A 42 0.13 -17.31 12.24
CA THR A 42 0.65 -16.61 11.05
C THR A 42 2.04 -17.12 10.65
N LEU A 43 2.88 -17.49 11.61
CA LEU A 43 4.20 -18.04 11.34
C LEU A 43 4.18 -19.54 11.01
N SER A 44 3.08 -20.25 11.28
CA SER A 44 3.00 -21.69 11.09
C SER A 44 3.29 -22.18 9.65
N PRO A 45 2.88 -21.50 8.57
CA PRO A 45 3.22 -21.91 7.22
C PRO A 45 4.72 -21.81 6.93
N ILE A 46 5.36 -20.76 7.46
CA ILE A 46 6.81 -20.55 7.29
C ILE A 46 7.57 -21.60 8.09
N ALA A 47 7.17 -21.84 9.34
CA ALA A 47 7.77 -22.87 10.18
C ALA A 47 7.62 -24.26 9.55
N TYR A 48 6.45 -24.58 8.99
CA TYR A 48 6.22 -25.83 8.28
C TYR A 48 7.15 -26.01 7.09
N LEU A 49 7.32 -24.96 6.26
CA LEU A 49 8.24 -24.99 5.12
C LEU A 49 9.68 -25.24 5.56
N LEU A 50 10.15 -24.53 6.59
CA LEU A 50 11.50 -24.69 7.12
C LEU A 50 11.74 -26.09 7.70
N LEU A 51 10.75 -26.66 8.39
CA LEU A 51 10.84 -28.00 8.95
C LEU A 51 10.80 -29.09 7.85
N ARG A 52 10.00 -28.89 6.82
CA ARG A 52 9.82 -29.86 5.74
C ARG A 52 11.05 -29.94 4.82
N GLU A 53 11.59 -28.79 4.42
CA GLU A 53 12.74 -28.75 3.50
C GLU A 53 14.07 -29.04 4.18
N GLY A 54 14.09 -29.01 5.52
CA GLY A 54 15.31 -29.08 6.32
C GLY A 54 16.20 -27.85 6.06
N LEU A 55 16.88 -27.38 7.09
CA LEU A 55 17.80 -26.23 7.02
C LEU A 55 19.11 -26.55 6.27
N SER A 56 19.04 -27.27 5.15
CA SER A 56 20.24 -27.56 4.37
C SER A 56 20.55 -26.38 3.43
N VAL A 57 21.47 -25.54 3.85
CA VAL A 57 21.96 -24.39 3.08
C VAL A 57 22.40 -24.80 1.67
N GLN A 58 22.95 -26.00 1.51
CA GLN A 58 23.38 -26.52 0.20
C GLN A 58 22.21 -26.75 -0.76
N ARG A 59 21.08 -27.29 -0.29
CA ARG A 59 19.88 -27.45 -1.12
C ARG A 59 19.30 -26.10 -1.49
N PHE A 60 19.21 -25.20 -0.54
CA PHE A 60 18.72 -23.83 -0.76
C PHE A 60 19.56 -23.09 -1.82
N LEU A 61 20.89 -23.16 -1.73
CA LEU A 61 21.77 -22.54 -2.73
C LEU A 61 21.65 -23.22 -4.10
N HIS A 62 21.50 -24.55 -4.14
CA HIS A 62 21.30 -25.28 -5.39
C HIS A 62 19.97 -24.90 -6.06
N GLU A 63 18.88 -24.81 -5.31
CA GLU A 63 17.58 -24.39 -5.83
C GLU A 63 17.59 -22.95 -6.34
N ILE A 64 18.21 -22.01 -5.60
CA ILE A 64 18.33 -20.62 -6.06
C ILE A 64 19.15 -20.51 -7.34
N SER A 65 20.17 -21.34 -7.47
CA SER A 65 21.04 -21.34 -8.66
C SER A 65 20.45 -22.11 -9.82
N SER A 66 19.27 -22.75 -9.66
CA SER A 66 18.65 -23.51 -10.72
C SER A 66 18.12 -22.58 -11.83
N PRO A 67 18.26 -22.96 -13.11
CA PRO A 67 17.72 -22.17 -14.24
C PRO A 67 16.21 -21.93 -14.13
N THR A 68 15.49 -22.87 -13.54
CA THR A 68 14.04 -22.78 -13.33
C THR A 68 13.71 -21.65 -12.32
N THR A 69 14.43 -21.60 -11.18
CA THR A 69 14.21 -20.59 -10.15
C THR A 69 14.59 -19.20 -10.66
N SER A 70 15.70 -19.07 -11.38
CA SER A 70 16.10 -17.78 -11.96
C SER A 70 15.07 -17.25 -12.95
N ASN A 71 14.49 -18.10 -13.78
CA ASN A 71 13.41 -17.73 -14.69
C ASN A 71 12.13 -17.31 -13.94
N LEU A 72 11.77 -18.04 -12.88
CA LEU A 72 10.62 -17.68 -12.04
C LEU A 72 10.81 -16.31 -11.37
N ILE A 73 11.99 -16.06 -10.82
CA ILE A 73 12.34 -14.77 -10.21
C ILE A 73 12.25 -13.65 -11.25
N LEU A 74 12.81 -13.85 -12.43
CA LEU A 74 12.77 -12.86 -13.51
C LEU A 74 11.34 -12.53 -13.94
N HIS A 75 10.51 -13.56 -14.17
CA HIS A 75 9.11 -13.35 -14.54
C HIS A 75 8.29 -12.68 -13.43
N SER A 76 8.55 -13.04 -12.17
CA SER A 76 7.89 -12.40 -11.02
C SER A 76 8.32 -10.94 -10.87
N ALA A 77 9.61 -10.63 -11.03
CA ALA A 77 10.12 -9.27 -11.00
C ALA A 77 9.56 -8.44 -12.16
N LEU A 78 9.51 -9.00 -13.36
CA LEU A 78 8.94 -8.34 -14.54
C LEU A 78 7.44 -8.06 -14.34
N LEU A 79 6.69 -9.03 -13.80
CA LEU A 79 5.28 -8.86 -13.47
C LEU A 79 5.10 -7.75 -12.44
N ALA A 80 5.83 -7.80 -11.33
CA ALA A 80 5.73 -6.79 -10.25
C ALA A 80 6.06 -5.38 -10.76
N PHE A 81 7.15 -5.23 -11.51
CA PHE A 81 7.54 -3.95 -12.09
C PHE A 81 6.48 -3.42 -13.07
N SER A 82 6.00 -4.27 -13.99
CA SER A 82 5.00 -3.88 -14.97
C SER A 82 3.68 -3.47 -14.33
N VAL A 83 3.20 -4.24 -13.35
CA VAL A 83 1.96 -3.90 -12.60
C VAL A 83 2.13 -2.58 -11.85
N THR A 84 3.25 -2.41 -11.13
CA THR A 84 3.52 -1.18 -10.39
C THR A 84 3.56 0.04 -11.31
N PHE A 85 4.22 -0.08 -12.46
CA PHE A 85 4.31 0.98 -13.45
C PHE A 85 2.95 1.38 -14.02
N VAL A 86 2.13 0.40 -14.41
CA VAL A 86 0.76 0.66 -14.91
C VAL A 86 -0.12 1.23 -13.80
N CYS A 87 -0.04 0.70 -12.57
CA CYS A 87 -0.79 1.24 -11.43
C CYS A 87 -0.39 2.68 -11.08
N ALA A 88 0.89 3.03 -11.21
CA ALA A 88 1.36 4.39 -10.99
C ALA A 88 0.76 5.35 -12.03
N ILE A 89 0.80 4.99 -13.31
CA ILE A 89 0.21 5.80 -14.39
C ILE A 89 -1.30 5.97 -14.17
N LEU A 90 -2.03 4.88 -13.93
CA LEU A 90 -3.46 4.93 -13.72
C LEU A 90 -3.83 5.66 -12.44
N GLY A 91 -3.19 5.32 -11.31
CA GLY A 91 -3.51 5.87 -10.00
C GLY A 91 -3.21 7.37 -9.93
N ILE A 92 -2.03 7.80 -10.37
CA ILE A 92 -1.65 9.22 -10.39
C ILE A 92 -2.49 9.96 -11.42
N GLY A 93 -2.65 9.43 -12.63
CA GLY A 93 -3.42 10.07 -13.70
C GLY A 93 -4.87 10.31 -13.31
N LEU A 94 -5.54 9.31 -12.73
CA LEU A 94 -6.92 9.43 -12.26
C LEU A 94 -7.03 10.36 -11.04
N ALA A 95 -6.04 10.37 -10.15
CA ALA A 95 -6.01 11.29 -9.02
C ALA A 95 -5.89 12.75 -9.47
N LEU A 96 -4.98 13.04 -10.39
CA LEU A 96 -4.84 14.36 -10.98
C LEU A 96 -6.12 14.77 -11.72
N LEU A 97 -6.71 13.87 -12.49
CA LEU A 97 -7.96 14.12 -13.19
C LEU A 97 -9.08 14.53 -12.22
N VAL A 98 -9.22 13.83 -11.09
CA VAL A 98 -10.31 14.13 -10.15
C VAL A 98 -10.01 15.37 -9.29
N VAL A 99 -8.74 15.63 -8.93
CA VAL A 99 -8.41 16.73 -8.02
C VAL A 99 -8.14 18.04 -8.75
N ARG A 100 -7.50 17.98 -9.94
CA ARG A 100 -7.01 19.16 -10.67
C ARG A 100 -7.90 19.60 -11.82
N THR A 101 -8.94 18.85 -12.18
CA THR A 101 -9.85 19.22 -13.24
C THR A 101 -11.27 19.47 -12.73
N ASP A 102 -12.01 20.34 -13.41
CA ASP A 102 -13.42 20.65 -13.10
C ASP A 102 -14.36 19.59 -13.64
N LEU A 103 -14.19 18.34 -13.16
CA LEU A 103 -15.08 17.25 -13.55
C LEU A 103 -16.49 17.45 -13.00
N PRO A 104 -17.53 17.37 -13.86
CA PRO A 104 -18.91 17.29 -13.36
C PRO A 104 -19.06 16.03 -12.50
N TYR A 105 -19.78 16.16 -11.38
CA TYR A 105 -20.00 15.05 -10.43
C TYR A 105 -18.69 14.46 -9.84
N ARG A 106 -17.67 15.28 -9.57
CA ARG A 106 -16.36 14.87 -9.04
C ARG A 106 -16.43 13.85 -7.90
N ARG A 107 -17.41 13.98 -6.99
CA ARG A 107 -17.59 13.03 -5.87
C ARG A 107 -17.92 11.62 -6.36
N VAL A 108 -18.74 11.52 -7.41
CA VAL A 108 -19.13 10.22 -7.99
C VAL A 108 -17.91 9.54 -8.62
N TRP A 109 -17.12 10.30 -9.39
CA TRP A 109 -15.90 9.79 -10.00
C TRP A 109 -14.86 9.34 -8.98
N THR A 110 -14.72 10.09 -7.87
CA THR A 110 -13.80 9.69 -6.79
C THR A 110 -14.15 8.30 -6.24
N VAL A 111 -15.44 8.02 -6.01
CA VAL A 111 -15.91 6.73 -5.50
C VAL A 111 -15.81 5.65 -6.57
N LEU A 112 -16.18 5.97 -7.81
CA LEU A 112 -16.17 5.01 -8.92
C LEU A 112 -14.75 4.47 -9.19
N PHE A 113 -13.72 5.34 -9.15
CA PHE A 113 -12.33 4.93 -9.33
C PHE A 113 -11.76 4.14 -8.13
N ALA A 114 -12.37 4.24 -6.95
CA ALA A 114 -12.01 3.44 -5.80
C ALA A 114 -12.75 2.08 -5.75
N LEU A 115 -13.81 1.91 -6.54
CA LEU A 115 -14.72 0.77 -6.50
C LEU A 115 -14.03 -0.60 -6.70
N PRO A 116 -13.00 -0.74 -7.58
CA PRO A 116 -12.30 -2.01 -7.73
C PRO A 116 -11.71 -2.56 -6.45
N LEU A 117 -11.39 -1.70 -5.47
CA LEU A 117 -10.88 -2.13 -4.16
C LEU A 117 -11.87 -3.00 -3.37
N GLY A 118 -13.16 -2.83 -3.63
CA GLY A 118 -14.22 -3.64 -2.99
C GLY A 118 -14.36 -5.05 -3.57
N ILE A 119 -13.69 -5.33 -4.70
CA ILE A 119 -13.81 -6.63 -5.37
C ILE A 119 -12.53 -7.43 -5.10
N PRO A 120 -12.62 -8.63 -4.48
CA PRO A 120 -11.45 -9.48 -4.29
C PRO A 120 -10.74 -9.77 -5.61
N ALA A 121 -9.41 -9.64 -5.64
CA ALA A 121 -8.62 -9.77 -6.87
C ALA A 121 -8.81 -11.11 -7.60
N PHE A 122 -9.04 -12.21 -6.86
CA PHE A 122 -9.31 -13.52 -7.47
C PHE A 122 -10.65 -13.55 -8.21
N VAL A 123 -11.67 -12.86 -7.70
CA VAL A 123 -12.99 -12.74 -8.34
C VAL A 123 -12.85 -11.96 -9.64
N SER A 124 -12.16 -10.82 -9.61
CA SER A 124 -11.85 -10.05 -10.82
C SER A 124 -11.12 -10.90 -11.85
N SER A 125 -10.06 -11.62 -11.44
CA SER A 125 -9.28 -12.47 -12.34
C SER A 125 -10.14 -13.55 -12.99
N TYR A 126 -10.96 -14.24 -12.19
CA TYR A 126 -11.87 -15.27 -12.71
C TYR A 126 -12.87 -14.67 -13.69
N THR A 127 -13.46 -13.54 -13.38
CA THR A 127 -14.44 -12.87 -14.24
C THR A 127 -13.83 -12.46 -15.57
N TRP A 128 -12.63 -11.91 -15.57
CA TRP A 128 -11.90 -11.53 -16.79
C TRP A 128 -11.62 -12.76 -17.67
N VAL A 129 -11.15 -13.85 -17.07
CA VAL A 129 -10.90 -15.09 -17.79
C VAL A 129 -12.21 -15.67 -18.37
N ALA A 130 -13.27 -15.75 -17.55
CA ALA A 130 -14.58 -16.24 -18.01
C ALA A 130 -15.16 -15.36 -19.14
N ALA A 131 -15.06 -14.03 -19.00
CA ALA A 131 -15.52 -13.10 -20.03
C ALA A 131 -14.71 -13.26 -21.33
N SER A 132 -13.39 -13.50 -21.25
CA SER A 132 -12.58 -13.73 -22.45
C SER A 132 -12.99 -14.95 -23.25
N TYR A 133 -13.37 -16.03 -22.57
CA TYR A 133 -13.88 -17.24 -23.25
C TYR A 133 -15.21 -17.00 -23.96
N GLN A 134 -16.07 -16.17 -23.39
CA GLN A 134 -17.42 -15.94 -23.95
C GLN A 134 -17.45 -14.86 -25.02
N LEU A 135 -16.72 -13.76 -24.80
CA LEU A 135 -16.81 -12.57 -25.65
C LEU A 135 -15.75 -12.53 -26.74
N ALA A 136 -14.58 -13.10 -26.48
CA ALA A 136 -13.47 -13.07 -27.42
C ALA A 136 -12.61 -14.35 -27.30
N PRO A 137 -13.10 -15.52 -27.73
CA PRO A 137 -12.37 -16.79 -27.58
C PRO A 137 -11.04 -16.83 -28.31
N GLN A 138 -10.79 -15.90 -29.24
CA GLN A 138 -9.52 -15.75 -29.95
C GLN A 138 -8.60 -14.68 -29.33
N ALA A 139 -9.01 -14.02 -28.25
CA ALA A 139 -8.22 -12.97 -27.60
C ALA A 139 -7.10 -13.55 -26.74
N THR A 140 -6.05 -14.04 -27.37
CA THR A 140 -4.88 -14.65 -26.71
C THR A 140 -4.11 -13.65 -25.83
N PHE A 141 -4.35 -12.33 -25.97
CA PHE A 141 -3.66 -11.29 -25.21
C PHE A 141 -3.98 -11.29 -23.70
N LEU A 142 -5.14 -11.87 -23.31
CA LEU A 142 -5.53 -12.00 -21.90
C LEU A 142 -4.83 -13.16 -21.18
N TYR A 143 -4.10 -14.00 -21.92
CA TYR A 143 -3.34 -15.10 -21.34
C TYR A 143 -1.88 -14.71 -21.11
N GLY A 144 -1.25 -15.35 -20.12
CA GLY A 144 0.14 -15.13 -19.78
C GLY A 144 0.38 -13.80 -19.06
N LEU A 145 1.61 -13.30 -19.18
CA LEU A 145 2.09 -12.13 -18.46
C LEU A 145 1.27 -10.85 -18.75
N ARG A 146 0.89 -10.65 -20.01
CA ARG A 146 0.14 -9.43 -20.42
C ARG A 146 -1.23 -9.37 -19.78
N GLY A 147 -1.96 -10.48 -19.78
CA GLY A 147 -3.26 -10.56 -19.13
C GLY A 147 -3.15 -10.42 -17.62
N ALA A 148 -2.15 -11.04 -17.01
CA ALA A 148 -1.89 -10.89 -15.58
C ALA A 148 -1.59 -9.42 -15.20
N VAL A 149 -0.74 -8.72 -15.97
CA VAL A 149 -0.47 -7.29 -15.75
C VAL A 149 -1.74 -6.47 -15.85
N LEU A 150 -2.56 -6.69 -16.88
CA LEU A 150 -3.81 -5.95 -17.07
C LEU A 150 -4.77 -6.15 -15.90
N VAL A 151 -5.08 -7.40 -15.59
CA VAL A 151 -6.08 -7.73 -14.55
C VAL A 151 -5.61 -7.27 -13.16
N LEU A 152 -4.35 -7.53 -12.81
CA LEU A 152 -3.79 -7.11 -11.53
C LEU A 152 -3.73 -5.59 -11.42
N SER A 153 -3.32 -4.90 -12.49
CA SER A 153 -3.26 -3.43 -12.48
C SER A 153 -4.63 -2.82 -12.26
N LEU A 154 -5.68 -3.34 -12.94
CA LEU A 154 -7.05 -2.85 -12.76
C LEU A 154 -7.61 -3.14 -11.36
N ALA A 155 -7.15 -4.19 -10.70
CA ALA A 155 -7.57 -4.51 -9.33
C ALA A 155 -6.82 -3.69 -8.27
N VAL A 156 -5.56 -3.31 -8.53
CA VAL A 156 -4.63 -2.79 -7.50
C VAL A 156 -4.37 -1.29 -7.63
N TYR A 157 -4.60 -0.65 -8.79
CA TYR A 157 -4.34 0.79 -8.95
C TYR A 157 -4.99 1.69 -7.88
N PRO A 158 -6.16 1.36 -7.27
CA PRO A 158 -6.75 2.23 -6.27
C PRO A 158 -5.89 2.38 -5.00
N TYR A 159 -4.97 1.44 -4.73
CA TYR A 159 -4.00 1.56 -3.63
C TYR A 159 -3.01 2.73 -3.84
N ILE A 160 -2.76 3.11 -5.09
CA ILE A 160 -1.98 4.31 -5.42
C ILE A 160 -2.91 5.52 -5.55
N TYR A 161 -4.07 5.35 -6.17
CA TYR A 161 -5.04 6.41 -6.39
C TYR A 161 -5.48 7.11 -5.10
N LEU A 162 -5.90 6.36 -4.08
CA LEU A 162 -6.44 6.93 -2.85
C LEU A 162 -5.43 7.77 -2.06
N PRO A 163 -4.19 7.30 -1.78
CA PRO A 163 -3.19 8.13 -1.11
C PRO A 163 -2.81 9.37 -1.89
N VAL A 164 -2.72 9.27 -3.24
CA VAL A 164 -2.39 10.43 -4.08
C VAL A 164 -3.53 11.46 -4.06
N VAL A 165 -4.79 11.03 -4.13
CA VAL A 165 -5.95 11.94 -3.96
C VAL A 165 -5.92 12.62 -2.61
N ALA A 166 -5.61 11.90 -1.53
CA ALA A 166 -5.50 12.48 -0.20
C ALA A 166 -4.38 13.53 -0.15
N ALA A 167 -3.19 13.17 -0.60
CA ALA A 167 -2.04 14.09 -0.63
C ALA A 167 -2.30 15.34 -1.48
N LEU A 168 -2.90 15.18 -2.66
CA LEU A 168 -3.22 16.32 -3.53
C LEU A 168 -4.28 17.27 -2.95
N ARG A 169 -5.17 16.77 -2.09
CA ARG A 169 -6.17 17.60 -1.41
C ARG A 169 -5.60 18.35 -0.21
N ASP A 170 -4.56 17.80 0.42
CA ASP A 170 -3.90 18.40 1.59
C ASP A 170 -2.82 19.42 1.18
N LEU A 171 -2.43 19.48 -0.11
CA LEU A 171 -1.53 20.51 -0.63
C LEU A 171 -2.22 21.86 -0.60
N ASP A 172 -1.67 22.79 0.17
CA ASP A 172 -2.13 24.17 0.27
C ASP A 172 -1.85 24.89 -1.07
N PRO A 173 -2.87 25.52 -1.69
CA PRO A 173 -2.70 26.30 -2.95
C PRO A 173 -1.59 27.35 -2.86
N ALA A 174 -1.33 27.91 -1.68
CA ALA A 174 -0.28 28.90 -1.45
C ALA A 174 1.15 28.37 -1.71
N GLN A 175 1.37 27.06 -1.69
CA GLN A 175 2.69 26.48 -1.96
C GLN A 175 2.98 26.33 -3.46
N GLU A 176 1.97 26.40 -4.32
CA GLU A 176 2.13 26.31 -5.77
C GLU A 176 2.50 27.64 -6.43
N GLU A 177 2.19 28.78 -5.78
CA GLU A 177 2.54 30.11 -6.32
C GLU A 177 4.01 30.47 -6.11
N VAL A 178 4.77 29.69 -5.32
CA VAL A 178 6.18 29.98 -4.97
C VAL A 178 7.17 29.10 -5.77
N ALA A 179 6.72 28.12 -6.54
CA ALA A 179 7.53 27.21 -7.34
C ALA A 179 7.57 27.59 -8.83
#